data_6111f995dc58cf8d06259389de61389d
#
_entry.id   6111f995dc58cf8d06259389de61389d
#
_cell.length_a   1.000
_cell.length_b   1.000
_cell.length_c   1.000
_cell.angle_alpha   90.00
_cell.angle_beta   90.00
_cell.angle_gamma   90.00
#
_symmetry.space_group_name_H-M   'P 1'
#
loop_
_entity.id
_entity.type
_entity.pdbx_description
1 polymer ?
#
loop_
_entity_poly.entity_id
_entity_poly.type
_entity_poly.pdbx_seq_one_letter_code
_entity_poly.pdbx_strand_id
1 'polypeptide(L)'
;MVRVEDTHRFAVPVEDGFAFITKIANWPKFWPSFVRLESGSRWGASGDEARLVTRLLGRDRELEMTITGFEANRLVTYTSKQPGLPDAHHERHFTPDGDDGFVYRLVVEYEPRSGLAGIYDRIVLARGIRRAFKSTFTALERELSARPST
;
A
#
# COMPACT_ATOMS: atom_id res chain seq x y z
N MET A 1 -15.02 13.46 -1.23
CA MET A 1 -13.82 12.63 -0.97
C MET A 1 -14.12 11.18 -1.31
N VAL A 2 -13.21 10.52 -1.98
CA VAL A 2 -13.30 9.09 -2.28
C VAL A 2 -12.47 8.33 -1.25
N ARG A 3 -13.05 7.28 -0.68
CA ARG A 3 -12.37 6.38 0.25
C ARG A 3 -12.51 4.96 -0.25
N VAL A 4 -11.38 4.27 -0.40
CA VAL A 4 -11.33 2.87 -0.78
C VAL A 4 -10.63 2.11 0.33
N GLU A 5 -11.24 1.06 0.84
CA GLU A 5 -10.62 0.23 1.87
C GLU A 5 -10.95 -1.25 1.68
N ASP A 6 -10.07 -2.10 2.17
CA ASP A 6 -10.25 -3.55 2.17
C ASP A 6 -9.40 -4.15 3.28
N THR A 7 -9.77 -5.32 3.74
CA THR A 7 -9.09 -6.03 4.81
C THR A 7 -8.83 -7.48 4.43
N HIS A 8 -7.74 -8.04 4.98
CA HIS A 8 -7.44 -9.45 4.81
C HIS A 8 -6.70 -9.96 6.06
N ARG A 9 -7.04 -11.17 6.51
CA ARG A 9 -6.36 -11.83 7.62
C ARG A 9 -5.24 -12.71 7.10
N PHE A 10 -4.05 -12.58 7.71
CA PHE A 10 -2.90 -13.43 7.41
C PHE A 10 -2.56 -14.29 8.64
N ALA A 11 -2.21 -15.55 8.41
CA ALA A 11 -1.91 -16.52 9.46
C ALA A 11 -0.40 -16.51 9.78
N VAL A 12 0.13 -15.33 10.10
CA VAL A 12 1.50 -15.14 10.61
C VAL A 12 1.45 -14.09 11.71
N PRO A 13 2.41 -14.08 12.65
CA PRO A 13 2.45 -13.06 13.69
C PRO A 13 2.53 -11.65 13.10
N VAL A 14 1.91 -10.68 13.77
CA VAL A 14 1.87 -9.29 13.28
C VAL A 14 3.27 -8.72 13.10
N GLU A 15 4.21 -9.05 13.97
CA GLU A 15 5.59 -8.59 13.89
C GLU A 15 6.26 -9.04 12.60
N ASP A 16 6.02 -10.28 12.20
CA ASP A 16 6.59 -10.86 10.98
C ASP A 16 5.98 -10.21 9.74
N GLY A 17 4.67 -10.04 9.74
CA GLY A 17 3.96 -9.38 8.65
C GLY A 17 4.37 -7.93 8.49
N PHE A 18 4.45 -7.20 9.60
CA PHE A 18 4.87 -5.79 9.60
C PHE A 18 6.30 -5.64 9.08
N ALA A 19 7.23 -6.44 9.59
CA ALA A 19 8.63 -6.39 9.17
C ALA A 19 8.79 -6.69 7.67
N PHE A 20 8.04 -7.65 7.16
CA PHE A 20 8.09 -8.01 5.74
C PHE A 20 7.51 -6.89 4.85
N ILE A 21 6.33 -6.39 5.20
CA ILE A 21 5.59 -5.42 4.39
C ILE A 21 6.25 -4.05 4.37
N THR A 22 6.87 -3.63 5.48
CA THR A 22 7.50 -2.30 5.57
C THR A 22 8.92 -2.26 5.00
N LYS A 23 9.51 -3.40 4.66
CA LYS A 23 10.84 -3.43 4.06
C LYS A 23 10.74 -3.17 2.55
N ILE A 24 11.32 -2.05 2.09
CA ILE A 24 11.25 -1.64 0.69
C ILE A 24 11.73 -2.73 -0.27
N ALA A 25 12.79 -3.46 0.09
CA ALA A 25 13.33 -4.53 -0.74
C ALA A 25 12.32 -5.65 -1.04
N ASN A 26 11.28 -5.78 -0.23
CA ASN A 26 10.23 -6.78 -0.42
C ASN A 26 9.07 -6.28 -1.28
N TRP A 27 8.96 -4.98 -1.52
CA TRP A 27 7.82 -4.42 -2.26
C TRP A 27 7.59 -5.05 -3.63
N PRO A 28 8.62 -5.33 -4.45
CA PRO A 28 8.40 -6.00 -5.73
C PRO A 28 7.76 -7.39 -5.60
N LYS A 29 7.88 -8.03 -4.45
CA LYS A 29 7.37 -9.39 -4.22
C LYS A 29 5.86 -9.44 -4.05
N PHE A 30 5.26 -8.35 -3.53
CA PHE A 30 3.83 -8.34 -3.23
C PHE A 30 3.06 -7.15 -3.80
N TRP A 31 3.75 -6.21 -4.44
CA TRP A 31 3.12 -5.05 -5.08
C TRP A 31 3.12 -5.26 -6.59
N PRO A 32 2.02 -5.81 -7.16
CA PRO A 32 2.03 -6.22 -8.58
C PRO A 32 2.26 -5.07 -9.55
N SER A 33 1.89 -3.84 -9.19
CA SER A 33 2.11 -2.67 -10.05
C SER A 33 3.47 -2.03 -9.86
N PHE A 34 4.32 -2.54 -8.97
CA PHE A 34 5.67 -2.02 -8.76
C PHE A 34 6.55 -2.33 -9.96
N VAL A 35 7.18 -1.30 -10.54
CA VAL A 35 8.09 -1.46 -11.68
C VAL A 35 9.54 -1.38 -11.21
N ARG A 36 9.92 -0.27 -10.55
CA ARG A 36 11.28 -0.09 -10.03
C ARG A 36 11.33 1.00 -8.97
N LEU A 37 12.31 0.90 -8.09
CA LEU A 37 12.63 1.94 -7.13
C LEU A 37 13.59 2.96 -7.78
N GLU A 38 13.27 4.25 -7.66
CA GLU A 38 14.12 5.34 -8.13
C GLU A 38 15.02 5.86 -7.00
N SER A 39 14.43 6.07 -5.81
CA SER A 39 15.19 6.50 -4.65
C SER A 39 14.44 6.17 -3.37
N GLY A 40 15.18 6.10 -2.25
CA GLY A 40 14.64 5.78 -0.93
C GLY A 40 15.14 4.42 -0.46
N SER A 41 15.75 4.40 0.72
CA SER A 41 16.25 3.16 1.33
C SER A 41 15.67 2.95 2.72
N ARG A 42 15.01 3.97 3.28
CA ARG A 42 14.43 3.94 4.61
C ARG A 42 12.93 4.15 4.54
N TRP A 43 12.21 3.29 5.22
CA TRP A 43 10.76 3.38 5.35
C TRP A 43 10.39 2.93 6.75
N GLY A 44 10.67 3.78 7.74
CA GLY A 44 10.51 3.41 9.14
C GLY A 44 10.27 4.56 10.10
N ALA A 45 10.15 5.80 9.59
CA ALA A 45 9.88 6.96 10.43
C ALA A 45 9.14 8.03 9.65
N SER A 46 8.39 8.86 10.37
CA SER A 46 7.73 10.03 9.78
C SER A 46 8.76 10.91 9.07
N GLY A 47 8.44 11.33 7.85
CA GLY A 47 9.33 12.10 6.99
C GLY A 47 10.14 11.26 6.01
N ASP A 48 10.23 9.95 6.17
CA ASP A 48 10.89 9.09 5.20
C ASP A 48 10.18 9.13 3.86
N GLU A 49 10.94 9.15 2.78
CA GLU A 49 10.43 9.27 1.43
C GLU A 49 10.89 8.10 0.56
N ALA A 50 10.03 7.72 -0.38
CA ALA A 50 10.37 6.78 -1.43
C ALA A 50 9.84 7.29 -2.76
N ARG A 51 10.65 7.17 -3.81
CA ARG A 51 10.26 7.45 -5.19
C ARG A 51 10.39 6.18 -5.99
N LEU A 52 9.32 5.82 -6.68
CA LEU A 52 9.30 4.60 -7.46
C LEU A 52 8.44 4.79 -8.71
N VAL A 53 8.52 3.83 -9.60
CA VAL A 53 7.63 3.77 -10.76
C VAL A 53 6.67 2.63 -10.55
N THR A 54 5.38 2.93 -10.73
CA THR A 54 4.30 1.93 -10.69
C THR A 54 3.59 1.90 -12.03
N ARG A 55 2.96 0.76 -12.32
CA ARG A 55 2.06 0.64 -13.46
C ARG A 55 0.63 0.61 -12.94
N LEU A 56 -0.10 1.68 -13.18
CA LEU A 56 -1.49 1.80 -12.79
C LEU A 56 -2.32 2.15 -14.03
N LEU A 57 -3.40 1.40 -14.25
CA LEU A 57 -4.31 1.61 -15.38
C LEU A 57 -3.57 1.59 -16.74
N GLY A 58 -2.61 0.67 -16.87
CA GLY A 58 -1.86 0.44 -18.10
C GLY A 58 -0.74 1.44 -18.41
N ARG A 59 -0.44 2.34 -17.47
CA ARG A 59 0.60 3.37 -17.65
C ARG A 59 1.62 3.33 -16.53
N ASP A 60 2.90 3.49 -16.90
CA ASP A 60 3.98 3.68 -15.93
C ASP A 60 3.92 5.12 -15.41
N ARG A 61 3.95 5.28 -14.09
CA ARG A 61 3.86 6.58 -13.42
C ARG A 61 4.89 6.67 -12.32
N GLU A 62 5.50 7.84 -12.19
CA GLU A 62 6.31 8.12 -11.01
C GLU A 62 5.41 8.31 -9.82
N LEU A 63 5.77 7.66 -8.72
CA LEU A 63 5.06 7.75 -7.45
C LEU A 63 6.01 8.28 -6.39
N GLU A 64 5.63 9.38 -5.75
CA GLU A 64 6.33 9.91 -4.57
C GLU A 64 5.53 9.59 -3.34
N MET A 65 6.18 8.98 -2.35
CA MET A 65 5.55 8.59 -1.10
C MET A 65 6.32 9.21 0.06
N THR A 66 5.58 9.75 1.04
CA THR A 66 6.16 10.34 2.25
C THR A 66 5.40 9.84 3.47
N ILE A 67 6.11 9.24 4.43
CA ILE A 67 5.50 8.77 5.67
C ILE A 67 5.07 9.99 6.51
N THR A 68 3.82 9.98 6.95
CA THR A 68 3.25 10.97 7.86
C THR A 68 3.08 10.44 9.28
N GLY A 69 3.04 9.11 9.46
CA GLY A 69 2.96 8.48 10.77
C GLY A 69 3.48 7.06 10.70
N PHE A 70 4.18 6.63 11.74
CA PHE A 70 4.74 5.29 11.81
C PHE A 70 4.72 4.77 13.24
N GLU A 71 3.93 3.74 13.48
CA GLU A 71 3.83 3.04 14.75
C GLU A 71 4.15 1.56 14.52
N ALA A 72 5.25 1.09 15.07
CA ALA A 72 5.74 -0.26 14.84
C ALA A 72 4.65 -1.31 15.15
N ASN A 73 4.49 -2.26 14.23
CA ASN A 73 3.54 -3.37 14.32
C ASN A 73 2.06 -2.97 14.37
N ARG A 74 1.74 -1.71 14.06
CA ARG A 74 0.37 -1.21 14.20
C ARG A 74 -0.12 -0.38 13.04
N LEU A 75 0.61 0.67 12.64
CA LEU A 75 0.08 1.65 11.70
C LEU A 75 1.19 2.36 10.93
N VAL A 76 1.03 2.43 9.62
CA VAL A 76 1.83 3.31 8.76
C VAL A 76 0.86 4.18 7.98
N THR A 77 1.04 5.49 8.06
CA THR A 77 0.30 6.44 7.22
C THR A 77 1.28 7.16 6.32
N TYR A 78 0.87 7.43 5.09
CA TYR A 78 1.71 8.15 4.14
C TYR A 78 0.86 8.86 3.10
N THR A 79 1.45 9.85 2.45
CA THR A 79 0.88 10.53 1.30
C THR A 79 1.57 10.07 0.03
N SER A 80 0.85 10.08 -1.08
CA SER A 80 1.43 9.76 -2.38
C SER A 80 1.05 10.82 -3.41
N LYS A 81 1.96 11.06 -4.34
CA LYS A 81 1.77 11.99 -5.46
C LYS A 81 2.15 11.31 -6.75
N GLN A 82 1.26 11.40 -7.73
CA GLN A 82 1.49 10.89 -9.08
C GLN A 82 1.06 11.96 -10.08
N PRO A 83 1.88 12.23 -11.13
CA PRO A 83 1.46 13.16 -12.17
C PRO A 83 0.14 12.73 -12.83
N GLY A 84 -0.79 13.66 -12.97
CA GLY A 84 -2.08 13.41 -13.62
C GLY A 84 -3.10 12.68 -12.79
N LEU A 85 -2.84 12.44 -11.50
CA LEU A 85 -3.80 11.83 -10.57
C LEU A 85 -3.90 12.66 -9.29
N PRO A 86 -5.02 12.54 -8.55
CA PRO A 86 -5.13 13.22 -7.25
C PRO A 86 -4.06 12.75 -6.27
N ASP A 87 -3.60 13.66 -5.42
CA ASP A 87 -2.79 13.27 -4.27
C ASP A 87 -3.65 12.39 -3.35
N ALA A 88 -3.04 11.37 -2.76
CA ALA A 88 -3.73 10.42 -1.93
C ALA A 88 -3.13 10.30 -0.54
N HIS A 89 -3.99 10.05 0.44
CA HIS A 89 -3.60 9.69 1.79
C HIS A 89 -3.83 8.19 1.96
N HIS A 90 -2.83 7.50 2.51
CA HIS A 90 -2.85 6.06 2.70
C HIS A 90 -2.72 5.72 4.17
N GLU A 91 -3.45 4.69 4.59
CA GLU A 91 -3.29 4.08 5.90
C GLU A 91 -3.12 2.58 5.75
N ARG A 92 -2.19 2.03 6.50
CA ARG A 92 -1.91 0.61 6.58
C ARG A 92 -2.03 0.20 8.04
N HIS A 93 -3.11 -0.49 8.37
CA HIS A 93 -3.40 -0.91 9.74
C HIS A 93 -3.03 -2.37 9.93
N PHE A 94 -2.31 -2.66 11.01
CA PHE A 94 -1.89 -4.00 11.40
C PHE A 94 -2.52 -4.29 12.76
N THR A 95 -3.47 -5.19 12.84
CA THR A 95 -4.16 -5.51 14.07
C THR A 95 -3.90 -6.97 14.43
N PRO A 96 -3.24 -7.28 15.57
CA PRO A 96 -3.04 -8.66 15.98
C PRO A 96 -4.38 -9.40 16.11
N ASP A 97 -4.40 -10.64 15.67
CA ASP A 97 -5.53 -11.54 15.81
C ASP A 97 -4.99 -12.89 16.32
N GLY A 98 -4.78 -12.96 17.62
CA GLY A 98 -4.05 -14.03 18.25
C GLY A 98 -2.52 -13.83 18.10
N ASP A 99 -1.75 -14.82 18.55
CA ASP A 99 -0.30 -14.78 18.49
C ASP A 99 0.24 -15.17 17.10
N ASP A 100 -0.59 -15.79 16.29
CA ASP A 100 -0.22 -16.38 15.01
C ASP A 100 -0.94 -15.75 13.81
N GLY A 101 -1.64 -14.65 14.01
CA GLY A 101 -2.37 -13.99 12.93
C GLY A 101 -2.47 -12.48 13.11
N PHE A 102 -2.79 -11.80 12.02
CA PHE A 102 -3.13 -10.37 12.05
C PHE A 102 -4.09 -10.02 10.93
N VAL A 103 -4.85 -8.96 11.15
CA VAL A 103 -5.71 -8.37 10.13
C VAL A 103 -5.01 -7.16 9.54
N TYR A 104 -4.83 -7.15 8.23
CA TYR A 104 -4.23 -6.07 7.47
C TYR A 104 -5.32 -5.28 6.78
N ARG A 105 -5.42 -4.00 7.09
CA ARG A 105 -6.41 -3.11 6.49
C ARG A 105 -5.72 -2.02 5.71
N LEU A 106 -6.08 -1.90 4.44
CA LEU A 106 -5.59 -0.87 3.53
C LEU A 106 -6.67 0.18 3.33
N VAL A 107 -6.30 1.44 3.47
CA VAL A 107 -7.19 2.59 3.26
C VAL A 107 -6.51 3.57 2.33
N VAL A 108 -7.22 4.05 1.32
CA VAL A 108 -6.77 5.14 0.43
C VAL A 108 -7.88 6.17 0.35
N GLU A 109 -7.53 7.43 0.58
CA GLU A 109 -8.44 8.55 0.48
C GLU A 109 -7.86 9.60 -0.46
N TYR A 110 -8.71 10.16 -1.32
CA TYR A 110 -8.31 11.24 -2.23
C TYR A 110 -9.52 12.10 -2.59
N GLU A 111 -9.25 13.38 -2.92
CA GLU A 111 -10.27 14.27 -3.45
C GLU A 111 -10.34 14.07 -4.96
N PRO A 112 -11.50 13.70 -5.52
CA PRO A 112 -11.63 13.59 -6.97
C PRO A 112 -11.49 14.98 -7.61
N ARG A 113 -10.86 14.99 -8.79
CA ARG A 113 -10.74 16.21 -9.58
C ARG A 113 -12.13 16.67 -10.04
N SER A 114 -12.24 17.89 -10.52
CA SER A 114 -13.51 18.43 -11.03
C SER A 114 -13.80 17.98 -12.47
N GLY A 115 -15.08 18.03 -12.87
CA GLY A 115 -15.52 17.73 -14.23
C GLY A 115 -15.40 16.24 -14.58
N LEU A 116 -15.06 15.96 -15.84
CA LEU A 116 -14.95 14.59 -16.35
C LEU A 116 -13.83 13.81 -15.65
N ALA A 117 -12.73 14.48 -15.29
CA ALA A 117 -11.66 13.86 -14.52
C ALA A 117 -12.15 13.35 -13.16
N GLY A 118 -13.09 14.06 -12.54
CA GLY A 118 -13.69 13.63 -11.27
C GLY A 118 -14.54 12.37 -11.40
N ILE A 119 -15.25 12.22 -12.53
CA ILE A 119 -16.01 10.99 -12.81
C ILE A 119 -15.04 9.81 -12.96
N TYR A 120 -13.96 10.01 -13.70
CA TYR A 120 -12.91 9.02 -13.83
C TYR A 120 -12.35 8.62 -12.45
N ASP A 121 -12.01 9.61 -11.61
CA ASP A 121 -11.45 9.38 -10.28
C ASP A 121 -12.41 8.59 -9.38
N ARG A 122 -13.71 8.86 -9.46
CA ARG A 122 -14.70 8.19 -8.62
C ARG A 122 -14.96 6.75 -9.04
N ILE A 123 -14.86 6.45 -10.33
CA ILE A 123 -15.24 5.15 -10.88
C ILE A 123 -14.00 4.33 -11.27
N VAL A 124 -13.20 4.83 -12.20
CA VAL A 124 -12.11 4.06 -12.81
C VAL A 124 -10.94 3.92 -11.84
N LEU A 125 -10.53 5.04 -11.23
CA LEU A 125 -9.41 5.02 -10.29
C LEU A 125 -9.76 4.19 -9.05
N ALA A 126 -10.96 4.34 -8.50
CA ALA A 126 -11.39 3.57 -7.34
C ALA A 126 -11.41 2.06 -7.63
N ARG A 127 -11.86 1.65 -8.81
CA ARG A 127 -11.81 0.24 -9.22
C ARG A 127 -10.39 -0.27 -9.35
N GLY A 128 -9.50 0.54 -9.94
CA GLY A 128 -8.09 0.19 -10.07
C GLY A 128 -7.45 -0.04 -8.71
N ILE A 129 -7.72 0.83 -7.74
CA ILE A 129 -7.23 0.71 -6.37
C ILE A 129 -7.76 -0.56 -5.70
N ARG A 130 -9.05 -0.88 -5.83
CA ARG A 130 -9.62 -2.11 -5.27
C ARG A 130 -8.99 -3.36 -5.85
N ARG A 131 -8.75 -3.38 -7.15
CA ARG A 131 -8.05 -4.50 -7.80
C ARG A 131 -6.61 -4.62 -7.30
N ALA A 132 -5.93 -3.49 -7.13
CA ALA A 132 -4.57 -3.48 -6.59
C ALA A 132 -4.54 -4.04 -5.16
N PHE A 133 -5.50 -3.70 -4.32
CA PHE A 133 -5.62 -4.27 -2.98
C PHE A 133 -5.77 -5.79 -3.01
N LYS A 134 -6.67 -6.30 -3.83
CA LYS A 134 -6.90 -7.75 -3.94
C LYS A 134 -5.66 -8.48 -4.47
N SER A 135 -5.00 -7.91 -5.47
CA SER A 135 -3.75 -8.47 -6.02
C SER A 135 -2.63 -8.46 -4.97
N THR A 136 -2.55 -7.39 -4.18
CA THR A 136 -1.59 -7.29 -3.07
C THR A 136 -1.87 -8.37 -2.01
N PHE A 137 -3.12 -8.55 -1.61
CA PHE A 137 -3.48 -9.58 -0.63
C PHE A 137 -3.15 -10.98 -1.14
N THR A 138 -3.44 -11.27 -2.40
CA THR A 138 -3.11 -12.56 -3.00
C THR A 138 -1.60 -12.81 -3.01
N ALA A 139 -0.81 -11.81 -3.39
CA ALA A 139 0.64 -11.92 -3.41
C ALA A 139 1.21 -12.06 -2.00
N LEU A 140 0.70 -11.29 -1.03
CA LEU A 140 1.13 -11.38 0.37
C LEU A 140 0.77 -12.74 0.98
N GLU A 141 -0.40 -13.29 0.67
CA GLU A 141 -0.80 -14.62 1.14
C GLU A 141 0.23 -15.66 0.70
N ARG A 142 0.64 -15.62 -0.55
CA ARG A 142 1.66 -16.53 -1.09
C ARG A 142 3.01 -16.32 -0.41
N GLU A 143 3.45 -15.07 -0.27
CA GLU A 143 4.77 -14.76 0.29
C GLU A 143 4.86 -15.07 1.78
N LEU A 144 3.83 -14.72 2.55
CA LEU A 144 3.81 -14.93 3.99
C LEU A 144 3.59 -16.41 4.35
N SER A 145 2.77 -17.12 3.58
CA SER A 145 2.53 -18.56 3.80
C SER A 145 3.75 -19.42 3.49
N ALA A 146 4.62 -18.98 2.58
CA ALA A 146 5.83 -19.72 2.20
C ALA A 146 6.97 -19.55 3.22
N ARG A 147 6.82 -18.64 4.19
CA ARG A 147 7.88 -18.39 5.18
C ARG A 147 7.82 -19.41 6.30
N PRO A 148 8.97 -19.98 6.72
CA PRO A 148 8.99 -20.81 7.91
C PRO A 148 8.65 -19.97 9.14
N SER A 149 7.81 -20.51 10.01
CA SER A 149 7.58 -19.89 11.32
C SER A 149 8.88 -20.01 12.14
N THR A 150 9.39 -18.87 12.56
CA THR A 150 10.56 -18.80 13.44
C THR A 150 10.11 -18.61 14.87
#